data_56c653b779e6caa19d2ee17b92d72424
#
_entry.id   56c653b779e6caa19d2ee17b92d72424
#
_cell.length_a   1.000
_cell.length_b   1.000
_cell.length_c   1.000
_cell.angle_alpha   90.00
_cell.angle_beta   90.00
_cell.angle_gamma   90.00
#
_symmetry.space_group_name_H-M   'P 1'
#
loop_
_entity.id
_entity.type
_entity.pdbx_description
1 polymer ?
#
loop_
_entity_poly.entity_id
_entity_poly.type
_entity_poly.pdbx_seq_one_letter_code
_entity_poly.pdbx_strand_id
1 'polypeptide(L)'
;MSNINVNTITPLAGTSGTVSVSGSLLVSGNITAQGNLTFGNQDTDSVAFGAEISSSVVPDANNLYELGSASKTWKTIYAATGSFNHIVSSGSGADATVILTSASIAYLEIGSAL
;
A
#
# COMPACT_ATOMS: atom_id res chain seq x y z
N MET A 1 19.50 -32.86 12.88
CA MET A 1 18.44 -31.88 12.53
C MET A 1 17.10 -32.45 12.99
N SER A 2 16.33 -31.68 13.72
CA SER A 2 15.03 -32.11 14.23
C SER A 2 13.92 -31.54 13.37
N ASN A 3 12.99 -32.39 12.96
CA ASN A 3 11.81 -32.00 12.19
C ASN A 3 10.55 -32.32 12.99
N ILE A 4 9.59 -31.40 12.97
CA ILE A 4 8.26 -31.61 13.50
C ILE A 4 7.30 -31.69 12.31
N ASN A 5 6.69 -32.84 12.08
CA ASN A 5 5.72 -33.04 11.02
C ASN A 5 4.32 -33.06 11.64
N VAL A 6 3.53 -32.05 11.36
CA VAL A 6 2.17 -31.91 11.90
C VAL A 6 1.20 -31.53 10.78
N ASN A 7 -0.02 -32.02 10.85
CA ASN A 7 -1.08 -31.64 9.92
C ASN A 7 -1.78 -30.35 10.38
N THR A 8 -1.83 -30.09 11.68
CA THR A 8 -2.52 -28.94 12.24
C THR A 8 -1.80 -28.46 13.50
N ILE A 9 -1.68 -27.14 13.63
CA ILE A 9 -1.24 -26.49 14.85
C ILE A 9 -2.42 -25.67 15.36
N THR A 10 -2.92 -26.03 16.55
CA THR A 10 -4.02 -25.31 17.21
C THR A 10 -3.55 -24.79 18.56
N PRO A 11 -4.06 -23.64 19.00
CA PRO A 11 -3.78 -23.16 20.35
C PRO A 11 -4.32 -24.13 21.40
N LEU A 12 -3.65 -24.19 22.54
CA LEU A 12 -4.10 -24.99 23.67
C LEU A 12 -5.43 -24.43 24.20
N ALA A 13 -6.36 -25.30 24.52
CA ALA A 13 -7.63 -24.92 25.14
C ALA A 13 -7.40 -24.17 26.46
N GLY A 14 -8.12 -23.05 26.65
CA GLY A 14 -7.97 -22.18 27.82
C GLY A 14 -6.90 -21.10 27.68
N THR A 15 -6.21 -21.03 26.54
CA THR A 15 -5.29 -19.92 26.18
C THR A 15 -5.99 -18.86 25.34
N SER A 16 -5.31 -17.75 25.09
CA SER A 16 -5.84 -16.66 24.26
C SER A 16 -5.96 -17.00 22.76
N GLY A 17 -5.70 -18.25 22.37
CA GLY A 17 -5.79 -18.69 20.99
C GLY A 17 -4.64 -18.24 20.09
N THR A 18 -3.49 -17.88 20.66
CA THR A 18 -2.34 -17.38 19.89
C THR A 18 -1.30 -18.49 19.68
N VAL A 19 -0.82 -18.61 18.44
CA VAL A 19 0.39 -19.36 18.11
C VAL A 19 1.49 -18.34 17.82
N SER A 20 2.58 -18.37 18.57
CA SER A 20 3.69 -17.42 18.44
C SER A 20 4.90 -18.08 17.80
N VAL A 21 5.47 -17.42 16.82
CA VAL A 21 6.76 -17.76 16.23
C VAL A 21 7.72 -16.61 16.53
N SER A 22 8.72 -16.84 17.37
CA SER A 22 9.65 -15.81 17.83
C SER A 22 10.89 -15.61 16.94
N GLY A 23 10.98 -16.36 15.87
CA GLY A 23 12.04 -16.23 14.88
C GLY A 23 11.48 -15.98 13.48
N SER A 24 12.27 -16.26 12.46
CA SER A 24 11.82 -16.18 11.08
C SER A 24 10.90 -17.35 10.74
N LEU A 25 9.84 -17.07 9.99
CA LEU A 25 8.94 -18.07 9.44
C LEU A 25 9.13 -18.12 7.92
N LEU A 26 9.56 -19.27 7.40
CA LEU A 26 9.63 -19.53 5.96
C LEU A 26 8.45 -20.42 5.56
N VAL A 27 7.59 -19.89 4.69
CA VAL A 27 6.48 -20.64 4.12
C VAL A 27 6.76 -20.86 2.64
N SER A 28 6.91 -22.11 2.23
CA SER A 28 7.20 -22.46 0.82
C SER A 28 5.94 -22.60 -0.04
N GLY A 29 4.77 -22.51 0.55
CA GLY A 29 3.47 -22.54 -0.13
C GLY A 29 2.70 -21.25 0.08
N ASN A 30 1.41 -21.31 -0.10
CA ASN A 30 0.53 -20.17 0.08
C ASN A 30 0.21 -19.92 1.56
N ILE A 31 -0.02 -18.65 1.90
CA ILE A 31 -0.57 -18.24 3.18
C ILE A 31 -1.99 -17.72 2.94
N THR A 32 -2.96 -18.29 3.63
CA THR A 32 -4.34 -17.81 3.63
C THR A 32 -4.70 -17.31 5.02
N ALA A 33 -4.91 -16.01 5.16
CA ALA A 33 -5.43 -15.39 6.37
C ALA A 33 -6.92 -15.11 6.19
N GLN A 34 -7.77 -15.72 7.02
CA GLN A 34 -9.22 -15.49 6.98
C GLN A 34 -9.65 -14.26 7.78
N GLY A 35 -8.76 -13.71 8.58
CA GLY A 35 -8.95 -12.49 9.33
C GLY A 35 -8.01 -11.38 8.85
N ASN A 36 -7.78 -10.41 9.71
CA ASN A 36 -6.85 -9.32 9.43
C ASN A 36 -5.40 -9.80 9.49
N LEU A 37 -4.57 -9.22 8.64
CA LEU A 37 -3.14 -9.46 8.62
C LEU A 37 -2.42 -8.14 8.83
N THR A 38 -1.60 -8.06 9.87
CA THR A 38 -0.81 -6.87 10.20
C THR A 38 0.66 -7.14 9.93
N PHE A 39 1.28 -6.27 9.16
CA PHE A 39 2.70 -6.30 8.85
C PHE A 39 3.42 -5.18 9.60
N GLY A 40 4.39 -5.56 10.43
CA GLY A 40 5.22 -4.62 11.15
C GLY A 40 4.53 -3.95 12.33
N ASN A 41 5.33 -3.35 13.18
CA ASN A 41 4.88 -2.56 14.33
C ASN A 41 5.66 -1.25 14.49
N GLN A 42 6.57 -0.97 13.55
CA GLN A 42 7.41 0.23 13.52
C GLN A 42 7.50 0.78 12.09
N ASP A 43 7.80 2.05 11.99
CA ASP A 43 7.96 2.74 10.70
C ASP A 43 9.24 2.34 9.94
N THR A 44 10.15 1.61 10.60
CA THR A 44 11.32 1.00 9.98
C THR A 44 11.04 -0.36 9.35
N ASP A 45 9.89 -0.96 9.66
CA ASP A 45 9.48 -2.23 9.06
C ASP A 45 9.04 -2.02 7.62
N SER A 46 9.19 -3.03 6.79
CA SER A 46 8.87 -2.93 5.37
C SER A 46 8.15 -4.17 4.85
N VAL A 47 7.34 -3.97 3.84
CA VAL A 47 6.71 -5.05 3.06
C VAL A 47 7.23 -4.96 1.64
N ALA A 48 7.85 -6.04 1.16
CA ALA A 48 8.30 -6.16 -0.22
C ALA A 48 7.38 -7.12 -0.99
N PHE A 49 6.84 -6.64 -2.11
CA PHE A 49 6.08 -7.48 -3.03
C PHE A 49 6.97 -7.87 -4.20
N GLY A 50 7.40 -9.14 -4.23
CA GLY A 50 8.09 -9.73 -5.38
C GLY A 50 7.13 -10.25 -6.44
N ALA A 51 5.84 -10.04 -6.26
CA ALA A 51 4.76 -10.47 -7.14
C ALA A 51 3.78 -9.33 -7.40
N GLU A 52 2.86 -9.54 -8.32
CA GLU A 52 1.81 -8.57 -8.64
C GLU A 52 0.65 -8.66 -7.66
N ILE A 53 -0.07 -7.55 -7.48
CA ILE A 53 -1.31 -7.51 -6.71
C ILE A 53 -2.46 -7.74 -7.68
N SER A 54 -3.19 -8.84 -7.51
CA SER A 54 -4.30 -9.25 -8.38
C SER A 54 -5.68 -8.87 -7.81
N SER A 55 -5.75 -7.80 -7.05
CA SER A 55 -6.99 -7.29 -6.46
C SER A 55 -6.97 -5.77 -6.39
N SER A 56 -8.13 -5.15 -6.16
CA SER A 56 -8.18 -3.74 -5.80
C SER A 56 -7.51 -3.49 -4.44
N VAL A 57 -6.86 -2.35 -4.31
CA VAL A 57 -6.31 -1.87 -3.03
C VAL A 57 -7.18 -0.70 -2.58
N VAL A 58 -8.01 -0.94 -1.58
CA VAL A 58 -9.00 0.01 -1.10
C VAL A 58 -8.72 0.32 0.38
N PRO A 59 -8.62 1.61 0.77
CA PRO A 59 -8.47 1.95 2.18
C PRO A 59 -9.76 1.66 2.95
N ASP A 60 -9.66 1.36 4.23
CA ASP A 60 -10.83 1.06 5.07
C ASP A 60 -11.62 2.30 5.52
N ALA A 61 -11.07 3.49 5.29
CA ALA A 61 -11.74 4.74 5.61
C ALA A 61 -11.56 5.77 4.51
N ASN A 62 -12.61 6.56 4.28
CA ASN A 62 -12.62 7.58 3.24
C ASN A 62 -11.78 8.79 3.64
N ASN A 63 -10.87 9.22 2.77
CA ASN A 63 -10.08 10.43 2.92
C ASN A 63 -9.25 10.51 4.21
N LEU A 64 -8.75 9.36 4.67
CA LEU A 64 -7.98 9.27 5.92
C LEU A 64 -6.52 8.90 5.69
N TYR A 65 -6.22 8.02 4.72
CA TYR A 65 -4.89 7.50 4.50
C TYR A 65 -4.24 8.09 3.26
N GLU A 66 -2.93 8.23 3.31
CA GLU A 66 -2.11 8.73 2.22
C GLU A 66 -1.44 7.57 1.45
N LEU A 67 -1.16 7.79 0.18
CA LEU A 67 -0.31 6.93 -0.62
C LEU A 67 1.04 7.62 -0.83
N GLY A 68 2.00 7.31 0.02
CA GLY A 68 3.27 8.01 0.12
C GLY A 68 3.23 9.12 1.17
N SER A 69 4.27 9.94 1.22
CA SER A 69 4.37 11.08 2.13
C SER A 69 5.22 12.19 1.51
N ALA A 70 5.30 13.35 2.15
CA ALA A 70 6.14 14.46 1.69
C ALA A 70 7.63 14.10 1.58
N SER A 71 8.10 13.16 2.40
CA SER A 71 9.50 12.71 2.41
C SER A 71 9.73 11.40 1.68
N LYS A 72 8.67 10.62 1.37
CA LYS A 72 8.74 9.32 0.71
C LYS A 72 7.70 9.24 -0.39
N THR A 73 8.07 9.69 -1.56
CA THR A 73 7.18 9.77 -2.73
C THR A 73 7.32 8.54 -3.63
N TRP A 74 6.26 8.19 -4.33
CA TRP A 74 6.33 7.23 -5.42
C TRP A 74 7.07 7.85 -6.60
N LYS A 75 7.96 7.08 -7.22
CA LYS A 75 8.71 7.56 -8.39
C LYS A 75 7.76 7.84 -9.57
N THR A 76 6.86 6.92 -9.85
CA THR A 76 5.94 7.01 -10.99
C THR A 76 4.70 6.19 -10.71
N ILE A 77 3.55 6.66 -11.18
CA ILE A 77 2.28 5.95 -11.14
C ILE A 77 1.82 5.72 -12.57
N TYR A 78 1.67 4.46 -12.97
CA TYR A 78 1.09 4.05 -14.25
C TYR A 78 -0.35 3.60 -14.01
N ALA A 79 -1.30 4.34 -14.51
CA ALA A 79 -2.72 4.04 -14.39
C ALA A 79 -3.43 4.36 -15.70
N ALA A 80 -4.41 3.57 -16.07
CA ALA A 80 -5.23 3.85 -17.25
C ALA A 80 -6.08 5.11 -17.07
N THR A 81 -6.59 5.32 -15.85
CA THR A 81 -7.43 6.48 -15.50
C THR A 81 -7.14 6.91 -14.07
N GLY A 82 -7.11 8.21 -13.83
CA GLY A 82 -7.06 8.79 -12.49
C GLY A 82 -8.31 9.63 -12.24
N SER A 83 -8.92 9.48 -11.07
CA SER A 83 -10.01 10.33 -10.58
C SER A 83 -9.57 11.00 -9.30
N PHE A 84 -9.49 12.32 -9.30
CA PHE A 84 -8.97 13.11 -8.19
C PHE A 84 -9.92 14.25 -7.87
N ASN A 85 -10.23 14.44 -6.60
CA ASN A 85 -10.96 15.63 -6.15
C ASN A 85 -10.12 16.90 -6.28
N HIS A 86 -8.79 16.77 -6.14
CA HIS A 86 -7.86 17.88 -6.21
C HIS A 86 -6.50 17.39 -6.70
N ILE A 87 -5.90 18.08 -7.65
CA ILE A 87 -4.55 17.81 -8.14
C ILE A 87 -3.66 18.99 -7.79
N VAL A 88 -2.59 18.74 -7.03
CA VAL A 88 -1.56 19.73 -6.71
C VAL A 88 -0.26 19.31 -7.38
N SER A 89 0.28 20.17 -8.23
CA SER A 89 1.62 20.04 -8.75
C SER A 89 2.54 20.98 -7.97
N SER A 90 3.39 20.43 -7.13
CA SER A 90 4.22 21.20 -6.19
C SER A 90 5.72 21.17 -6.53
N GLY A 91 6.07 20.90 -7.78
CA GLY A 91 7.43 21.02 -8.26
C GLY A 91 7.95 22.44 -8.13
N SER A 92 9.24 22.63 -7.85
CA SER A 92 9.87 23.94 -7.78
C SER A 92 10.39 24.36 -9.15
N GLY A 93 10.13 25.62 -9.53
CA GLY A 93 10.61 26.19 -10.79
C GLY A 93 9.80 25.72 -12.01
N ALA A 94 10.49 25.53 -13.13
CA ALA A 94 9.89 25.16 -14.41
C ALA A 94 9.41 23.68 -14.49
N ASP A 95 9.63 22.91 -13.45
CA ASP A 95 9.38 21.45 -13.47
C ASP A 95 7.98 21.03 -13.01
N ALA A 96 7.19 21.99 -12.49
CA ALA A 96 5.79 21.74 -12.13
C ALA A 96 4.91 21.78 -13.38
N THR A 97 4.82 20.68 -14.09
CA THR A 97 4.10 20.61 -15.37
C THR A 97 2.95 19.63 -15.32
N VAL A 98 1.78 20.05 -15.78
CA VAL A 98 0.64 19.17 -16.09
C VAL A 98 0.48 19.15 -17.60
N ILE A 99 0.67 18.00 -18.23
CA ILE A 99 0.58 17.83 -19.68
C ILE A 99 -0.75 17.13 -20.00
N LEU A 100 -1.60 17.82 -20.77
CA LEU A 100 -2.85 17.28 -21.27
C LEU A 100 -2.74 17.16 -22.79
N THR A 101 -2.60 15.92 -23.28
CA THR A 101 -2.45 15.68 -24.73
C THR A 101 -3.76 15.64 -25.48
N SER A 102 -4.85 15.27 -24.81
CA SER A 102 -6.20 15.33 -25.34
C SER A 102 -7.14 15.55 -24.18
N ALA A 103 -7.77 16.70 -24.10
CA ALA A 103 -8.63 17.05 -22.97
C ALA A 103 -9.89 17.76 -23.43
N SER A 104 -11.00 17.41 -22.80
CA SER A 104 -12.21 18.21 -22.80
C SER A 104 -12.26 19.01 -21.50
N ILE A 105 -11.92 20.28 -21.55
CA ILE A 105 -11.84 21.15 -20.39
C ILE A 105 -13.09 22.03 -20.38
N ALA A 106 -13.97 21.80 -19.40
CA ALA A 106 -15.19 22.61 -19.27
C ALA A 106 -14.89 24.01 -18.73
N TYR A 107 -13.88 24.17 -17.89
CA TYR A 107 -13.46 25.43 -17.32
C TYR A 107 -11.99 25.39 -16.95
N LEU A 108 -11.23 26.40 -17.38
CA LEU A 108 -9.83 26.57 -17.02
C LEU A 108 -9.64 28.00 -16.51
N GLU A 109 -9.23 28.14 -15.25
CA GLU A 109 -8.83 29.42 -14.68
C GLU A 109 -7.32 29.42 -14.45
N ILE A 110 -6.65 30.40 -15.05
CA ILE A 110 -5.22 30.62 -14.85
C ILE A 110 -5.08 31.91 -14.05
N GLY A 111 -4.54 31.77 -12.82
CA GLY A 111 -4.27 32.91 -11.97
C GLY A 111 -3.25 33.85 -12.59
N SER A 112 -3.51 35.14 -12.46
CA SER A 112 -2.60 36.18 -12.93
C SER A 112 -1.38 36.26 -12.00
N ALA A 113 -0.21 36.04 -12.55
CA ALA A 113 1.08 36.15 -11.84
C ALA A 113 1.74 37.50 -12.07
N LEU A 114 1.05 38.56 -11.77
CA LEU A 114 1.61 39.92 -11.87
C LEU A 114 2.13 40.41 -10.52
#